data_a0e4e41d7ffcd481ab998e8948d09327
#
_entry.id   a0e4e41d7ffcd481ab998e8948d09327
#
_cell.length_a   1.000
_cell.length_b   1.000
_cell.length_c   1.000
_cell.angle_alpha   90.00
_cell.angle_beta   90.00
_cell.angle_gamma   90.00
#
_symmetry.space_group_name_H-M   'P 1'
#
loop_
_entity.id
_entity.type
_entity.pdbx_description
1 polymer ?
#
loop_
_entity_poly.entity_id
_entity_poly.type
_entity_poly.pdbx_seq_one_letter_code
_entity_poly.pdbx_strand_id
1 'polypeptide(L)'
;KKHDYGEYSEWNSEKEKEENFVAIKDLHSQIDFKLLLNENVKIQKDNDSIRLVGVENWGKHFKKAGDLNIASETISNNEFKILMSHDPSHWDAEVQHDDRHYHLTLSGHTHGLQFGIEIPGWIKWSPVQYVYKQWAGLYENMGRYIYVNRGFGFHAFPGRVGIMPEITVITLKKREKVA
;
A
#
# COMPACT_ATOMS: atom_id res chain seq x y z
N LYS A 1 19.61 19.12 -0.93
CA LYS A 1 19.15 18.36 0.25
C LYS A 1 18.55 17.07 -0.27
N LYS A 2 19.06 15.91 0.18
CA LYS A 2 18.46 14.62 -0.11
C LYS A 2 17.26 14.47 0.80
N HIS A 3 16.05 14.48 0.25
CA HIS A 3 14.88 13.96 0.93
C HIS A 3 14.86 12.47 0.65
N ASP A 4 15.21 11.66 1.65
CA ASP A 4 15.32 10.22 1.50
C ASP A 4 14.35 9.53 2.47
N TYR A 5 13.59 8.58 1.96
CA TYR A 5 12.74 7.71 2.75
C TYR A 5 13.50 6.48 3.30
N GLY A 6 14.81 6.36 3.00
CA GLY A 6 15.60 5.18 3.27
C GLY A 6 15.97 5.02 4.76
N GLU A 7 15.82 3.83 5.27
CA GLU A 7 16.36 3.42 6.58
C GLU A 7 17.90 3.48 6.64
N TYR A 8 18.53 3.69 5.49
CA TYR A 8 19.99 3.70 5.31
C TYR A 8 20.57 5.10 5.20
N SER A 9 19.75 6.15 5.38
CA SER A 9 20.27 7.51 5.46
C SER A 9 20.99 7.69 6.79
N GLU A 10 22.28 7.92 6.74
CA GLU A 10 23.02 8.37 7.92
C GLU A 10 22.59 9.81 8.22
N TRP A 11 21.77 9.95 9.22
CA TRP A 11 21.37 11.26 9.75
C TRP A 11 22.44 11.74 10.73
N ASN A 12 22.87 12.99 10.58
CA ASN A 12 23.85 13.57 11.50
C ASN A 12 23.28 13.82 12.90
N SER A 13 21.94 13.87 13.01
CA SER A 13 21.23 14.02 14.29
C SER A 13 19.77 13.60 14.18
N GLU A 14 19.14 13.26 15.31
CA GLU A 14 17.68 13.03 15.38
C GLU A 14 16.88 14.27 14.95
N LYS A 15 17.41 15.48 15.20
CA LYS A 15 16.81 16.72 14.76
C LYS A 15 16.74 16.82 13.23
N GLU A 16 17.81 16.48 12.52
CA GLU A 16 17.84 16.49 11.06
C GLU A 16 16.83 15.47 10.48
N LYS A 17 16.72 14.32 11.10
CA LYS A 17 15.74 13.29 10.74
C LYS A 17 14.31 13.79 10.91
N GLU A 18 14.00 14.42 12.05
CA GLU A 18 12.66 14.98 12.28
C GLU A 18 12.34 16.13 11.32
N GLU A 19 13.29 17.03 11.07
CA GLU A 19 13.14 18.12 10.09
C GLU A 19 12.84 17.58 8.67
N ASN A 20 13.51 16.48 8.27
CA ASN A 20 13.23 15.82 7.00
C ASN A 20 11.83 15.19 6.99
N PHE A 21 11.42 14.53 8.06
CA PHE A 21 10.09 13.93 8.15
C PHE A 21 8.98 14.99 8.07
N VAL A 22 9.14 16.12 8.76
CA VAL A 22 8.23 17.28 8.65
C VAL A 22 8.19 17.80 7.23
N ALA A 23 9.35 17.99 6.58
CA ALA A 23 9.41 18.48 5.22
C ALA A 23 8.71 17.56 4.21
N ILE A 24 8.78 16.24 4.41
CA ILE A 24 8.06 15.26 3.58
C ILE A 24 6.55 15.37 3.78
N LYS A 25 6.08 15.51 5.03
CA LYS A 25 4.66 15.72 5.32
C LYS A 25 4.13 17.00 4.67
N ASP A 26 4.88 18.08 4.80
CA ASP A 26 4.53 19.39 4.22
C ASP A 26 4.47 19.33 2.68
N LEU A 27 5.35 18.56 2.05
CA LEU A 27 5.32 18.35 0.60
C LEU A 27 3.99 17.74 0.15
N HIS A 28 3.42 16.78 0.88
CA HIS A 28 2.12 16.20 0.54
C HIS A 28 1.01 17.26 0.57
N SER A 29 1.02 18.11 1.58
CA SER A 29 0.06 19.23 1.67
C SER A 29 0.21 20.23 0.51
N GLN A 30 1.46 20.52 0.08
CA GLN A 30 1.74 21.45 -1.01
C GLN A 30 1.23 20.94 -2.37
N ILE A 31 1.14 19.64 -2.56
CA ILE A 31 0.62 19.02 -3.79
C ILE A 31 -0.84 18.55 -3.64
N ASP A 32 -1.53 19.04 -2.61
CA ASP A 32 -2.95 18.73 -2.32
C ASP A 32 -3.24 17.23 -2.10
N PHE A 33 -2.29 16.51 -1.52
CA PHE A 33 -2.48 15.13 -1.11
C PHE A 33 -2.69 15.02 0.40
N LYS A 34 -3.78 14.40 0.81
CA LYS A 34 -4.02 14.08 2.21
C LYS A 34 -3.22 12.84 2.59
N LEU A 35 -2.24 13.03 3.47
CA LEU A 35 -1.45 11.96 4.05
C LEU A 35 -2.24 11.31 5.21
N LEU A 36 -2.29 9.99 5.27
CA LEU A 36 -2.91 9.23 6.35
C LEU A 36 -1.83 8.43 7.09
N LEU A 37 -1.51 8.84 8.30
CA LEU A 37 -0.48 8.23 9.16
C LEU A 37 -1.16 7.51 10.34
N ASN A 38 -1.52 6.24 10.16
CA ASN A 38 -2.39 5.48 11.05
C ASN A 38 -3.74 6.19 11.26
N GLU A 39 -4.34 6.61 10.16
CA GLU A 39 -5.57 7.40 10.13
C GLU A 39 -6.56 6.80 9.12
N ASN A 40 -7.79 7.26 9.19
CA ASN A 40 -8.79 6.94 8.17
C ASN A 40 -9.61 8.16 7.75
N VAL A 41 -10.23 8.04 6.59
CA VAL A 41 -11.18 9.03 6.07
C VAL A 41 -12.40 8.32 5.50
N LYS A 42 -13.56 8.90 5.75
CA LYS A 42 -14.81 8.48 5.13
C LYS A 42 -14.98 9.21 3.79
N ILE A 43 -15.08 8.45 2.72
CA ILE A 43 -15.41 8.97 1.38
C ILE A 43 -16.89 8.66 1.14
N GLN A 44 -17.69 9.67 0.90
CA GLN A 44 -19.13 9.55 0.69
C GLN A 44 -19.50 9.97 -0.73
N LYS A 45 -20.36 9.19 -1.33
CA LYS A 45 -21.01 9.52 -2.60
C LYS A 45 -22.50 9.16 -2.48
N ASP A 46 -23.35 10.14 -2.63
CA ASP A 46 -24.80 10.00 -2.42
C ASP A 46 -25.11 9.38 -1.04
N ASN A 47 -25.78 8.25 -1.02
CA ASN A 47 -26.13 7.51 0.20
C ASN A 47 -25.11 6.40 0.56
N ASP A 48 -24.07 6.24 -0.23
CA ASP A 48 -23.04 5.21 -0.03
C ASP A 48 -21.74 5.81 0.49
N SER A 49 -20.99 5.03 1.24
CA SER A 49 -19.70 5.44 1.75
C SER A 49 -18.71 4.28 1.81
N ILE A 50 -17.45 4.62 1.73
CA ILE A 50 -16.32 3.72 1.97
C ILE A 50 -15.39 4.33 3.01
N ARG A 51 -14.66 3.50 3.73
CA ARG A 51 -13.54 3.92 4.59
C ARG A 51 -12.23 3.67 3.87
N LEU A 52 -11.47 4.73 3.69
CA LEU A 52 -10.09 4.64 3.25
C LEU A 52 -9.20 4.75 4.49
N VAL A 53 -8.42 3.71 4.75
CA VAL A 53 -7.55 3.57 5.91
C VAL A 53 -6.12 3.63 5.43
N GLY A 54 -5.28 4.45 6.05
CA GLY A 54 -3.86 4.53 5.76
C GLY A 54 -3.05 4.18 6.99
N VAL A 55 -2.05 3.33 6.83
CA VAL A 55 -1.07 3.03 7.87
C VAL A 55 0.31 3.51 7.48
N GLU A 56 1.11 3.87 8.48
CA GLU A 56 2.53 4.12 8.29
C GLU A 56 3.25 2.85 7.83
N ASN A 57 4.54 2.94 7.54
CA ASN A 57 5.27 1.79 7.05
C ASN A 57 5.20 0.61 8.03
N TRP A 58 4.76 -0.52 7.51
CA TRP A 58 4.78 -1.81 8.17
C TRP A 58 5.30 -2.85 7.19
N GLY A 59 6.38 -3.50 7.49
CA GLY A 59 6.95 -4.56 6.66
C GLY A 59 7.67 -5.59 7.52
N LYS A 60 7.63 -6.83 7.11
CA LYS A 60 8.23 -7.94 7.86
C LYS A 60 9.72 -7.73 8.12
N HIS A 61 10.40 -7.05 7.19
CA HIS A 61 11.84 -6.81 7.21
C HIS A 61 12.20 -5.35 7.53
N PHE A 62 11.22 -4.51 7.88
CA PHE A 62 11.39 -3.07 8.11
C PHE A 62 10.82 -2.66 9.45
N LYS A 63 11.07 -1.40 9.82
CA LYS A 63 10.46 -0.82 11.03
C LYS A 63 8.94 -0.83 10.91
N LYS A 64 8.27 -1.31 11.94
CA LYS A 64 6.82 -1.39 12.04
C LYS A 64 6.29 -0.16 12.75
N ALA A 65 5.93 0.87 11.99
CA ALA A 65 5.27 2.08 12.49
C ALA A 65 3.76 2.05 12.24
N GLY A 66 3.30 1.26 11.27
CA GLY A 66 1.90 1.07 10.97
C GLY A 66 1.16 0.35 12.10
N ASP A 67 -0.01 0.91 12.50
CA ASP A 67 -0.88 0.39 13.54
C ASP A 67 -2.33 0.36 13.05
N LEU A 68 -2.86 -0.84 12.84
CA LEU A 68 -4.23 -1.06 12.38
C LEU A 68 -5.27 -0.67 13.44
N ASN A 69 -4.94 -0.76 14.74
CA ASN A 69 -5.86 -0.41 15.81
C ASN A 69 -6.09 1.10 15.82
N ILE A 70 -5.01 1.87 15.81
CA ILE A 70 -5.08 3.34 15.74
C ILE A 70 -5.76 3.78 14.44
N ALA A 71 -5.33 3.24 13.30
CA ALA A 71 -5.86 3.61 11.99
C ALA A 71 -7.36 3.36 11.85
N SER A 72 -7.93 2.44 12.62
CA SER A 72 -9.33 2.01 12.49
C SER A 72 -10.19 2.26 13.74
N GLU A 73 -9.71 3.02 14.70
CA GLU A 73 -10.38 3.21 16.00
C GLU A 73 -11.85 3.65 15.89
N THR A 74 -12.19 4.45 14.88
CA THR A 74 -13.54 5.00 14.68
C THR A 74 -14.38 4.28 13.64
N ILE A 75 -13.93 3.12 13.14
CA ILE A 75 -14.56 2.44 12.01
C ILE A 75 -15.47 1.31 12.51
N SER A 76 -16.71 1.31 12.04
CA SER A 76 -17.65 0.21 12.26
C SER A 76 -17.29 -1.03 11.42
N ASN A 77 -17.54 -2.23 11.97
CA ASN A 77 -17.29 -3.48 11.24
C ASN A 77 -18.10 -3.61 9.94
N ASN A 78 -19.26 -2.98 9.87
CA ASN A 78 -20.17 -3.05 8.71
C ASN A 78 -19.77 -2.10 7.55
N GLU A 79 -18.77 -1.23 7.75
CA GLU A 79 -18.34 -0.32 6.68
C GLU A 79 -17.43 -1.04 5.68
N PHE A 80 -17.56 -0.70 4.40
CA PHE A 80 -16.63 -1.16 3.37
C PHE A 80 -15.28 -0.46 3.55
N LYS A 81 -14.22 -1.23 3.71
CA LYS A 81 -12.88 -0.73 4.05
C LYS A 81 -11.88 -1.03 2.95
N ILE A 82 -11.14 0.01 2.57
CA ILE A 82 -9.95 -0.08 1.73
C ILE A 82 -8.76 0.33 2.59
N LEU A 83 -7.76 -0.54 2.69
CA LEU A 83 -6.52 -0.28 3.40
C LEU A 83 -5.41 0.09 2.41
N MET A 84 -4.71 1.17 2.68
CA MET A 84 -3.44 1.52 2.03
C MET A 84 -2.30 1.12 2.96
N SER A 85 -1.55 0.10 2.56
CA SER A 85 -0.37 -0.38 3.27
C SER A 85 0.72 -0.69 2.25
N HIS A 86 1.86 0.00 2.37
CA HIS A 86 2.89 -0.01 1.33
C HIS A 86 3.49 -1.41 1.09
N ASP A 87 3.90 -2.11 2.13
CA ASP A 87 4.55 -3.42 2.03
C ASP A 87 3.49 -4.55 2.06
N PRO A 88 3.42 -5.41 1.03
CA PRO A 88 2.44 -6.49 0.98
C PRO A 88 2.64 -7.56 2.05
N SER A 89 3.80 -7.64 2.69
CA SER A 89 4.01 -8.57 3.81
C SER A 89 3.14 -8.26 5.04
N HIS A 90 2.66 -7.02 5.17
CA HIS A 90 1.68 -6.65 6.19
C HIS A 90 0.36 -7.40 6.00
N TRP A 91 -0.11 -7.50 4.76
CA TRP A 91 -1.32 -8.25 4.45
C TRP A 91 -1.17 -9.73 4.81
N ASP A 92 -0.05 -10.35 4.42
CA ASP A 92 0.23 -11.77 4.70
C ASP A 92 0.35 -12.05 6.21
N ALA A 93 0.90 -11.12 6.97
CA ALA A 93 1.16 -11.30 8.40
C ALA A 93 -0.05 -10.97 9.30
N GLU A 94 -0.79 -9.92 9.01
CA GLU A 94 -1.80 -9.38 9.92
C GLU A 94 -3.15 -9.14 9.23
N VAL A 95 -3.18 -8.38 8.12
CA VAL A 95 -4.41 -7.82 7.56
C VAL A 95 -5.42 -8.88 7.12
N GLN A 96 -4.95 -9.97 6.50
CA GLN A 96 -5.84 -11.03 6.03
C GLN A 96 -6.51 -11.81 7.18
N HIS A 97 -6.02 -11.68 8.40
CA HIS A 97 -6.54 -12.35 9.60
C HIS A 97 -7.26 -11.40 10.56
N ASP A 98 -7.26 -10.10 10.26
CA ASP A 98 -7.83 -9.08 11.13
C ASP A 98 -9.37 -9.15 11.14
N ASP A 99 -9.97 -9.17 12.34
CA ASP A 99 -11.42 -9.30 12.52
C ASP A 99 -12.22 -8.14 11.94
N ARG A 100 -11.60 -6.98 11.71
CA ARG A 100 -12.23 -5.80 11.11
C ARG A 100 -12.57 -5.98 9.63
N HIS A 101 -12.05 -7.00 8.97
CA HIS A 101 -12.30 -7.35 7.58
C HIS A 101 -12.05 -6.19 6.59
N TYR A 102 -10.80 -5.94 6.26
CA TYR A 102 -10.45 -5.02 5.16
C TYR A 102 -10.77 -5.71 3.82
N HIS A 103 -11.69 -5.13 3.06
CA HIS A 103 -12.20 -5.71 1.81
C HIS A 103 -11.16 -5.68 0.69
N LEU A 104 -10.39 -4.58 0.63
CA LEU A 104 -9.33 -4.41 -0.35
C LEU A 104 -8.12 -3.75 0.33
N THR A 105 -6.96 -4.32 0.13
CA THR A 105 -5.68 -3.70 0.50
C THR A 105 -4.96 -3.25 -0.77
N LEU A 106 -4.45 -2.03 -0.77
CA LEU A 106 -3.63 -1.47 -1.83
C LEU A 106 -2.19 -1.42 -1.34
N SER A 107 -1.30 -2.07 -2.07
CA SER A 107 0.12 -2.16 -1.73
C SER A 107 0.99 -1.87 -2.95
N GLY A 108 2.27 -1.62 -2.70
CA GLY A 108 3.29 -1.40 -3.72
C GLY A 108 4.59 -2.13 -3.35
N HIS A 109 5.64 -1.37 -3.07
CA HIS A 109 6.91 -1.79 -2.49
C HIS A 109 7.80 -2.67 -3.38
N THR A 110 7.27 -3.74 -3.94
CA THR A 110 8.05 -4.80 -4.60
C THR A 110 8.70 -4.36 -5.91
N HIS A 111 8.12 -3.37 -6.59
CA HIS A 111 8.47 -2.96 -7.96
C HIS A 111 8.51 -4.12 -8.99
N GLY A 112 8.06 -5.34 -8.59
CA GLY A 112 8.32 -6.56 -9.34
C GLY A 112 9.82 -6.80 -9.55
N LEU A 113 10.68 -6.30 -8.63
CA LEU A 113 12.14 -6.22 -8.73
C LEU A 113 12.63 -5.53 -10.02
N GLN A 114 11.74 -4.88 -10.79
CA GLN A 114 12.02 -4.28 -12.11
C GLN A 114 12.59 -5.28 -13.13
N PHE A 115 12.63 -6.57 -12.78
CA PHE A 115 13.21 -7.64 -13.57
C PHE A 115 12.32 -8.89 -13.53
N GLY A 116 12.03 -9.46 -14.70
CA GLY A 116 11.24 -10.68 -14.77
C GLY A 116 10.74 -10.96 -16.20
N ILE A 117 9.77 -11.83 -16.29
CA ILE A 117 9.11 -12.20 -17.54
C ILE A 117 7.60 -12.14 -17.29
N GLU A 118 6.90 -11.33 -18.07
CA GLU A 118 5.45 -11.27 -18.04
C GLU A 118 4.89 -11.36 -19.46
N ILE A 119 4.17 -12.45 -19.72
CA ILE A 119 3.40 -12.66 -20.93
C ILE A 119 1.96 -12.83 -20.48
N PRO A 120 1.06 -11.85 -20.74
CA PRO A 120 -0.31 -11.86 -20.25
C PRO A 120 -1.04 -13.17 -20.57
N GLY A 121 -1.66 -13.76 -19.54
CA GLY A 121 -2.39 -15.02 -19.65
C GLY A 121 -1.54 -16.29 -19.75
N TRP A 122 -0.21 -16.19 -19.78
CA TRP A 122 0.68 -17.34 -19.91
C TRP A 122 1.74 -17.44 -18.81
N ILE A 123 2.60 -16.43 -18.65
CA ILE A 123 3.67 -16.47 -17.66
C ILE A 123 3.78 -15.13 -16.92
N LYS A 124 4.00 -15.19 -15.62
CA LYS A 124 4.28 -14.05 -14.76
C LYS A 124 5.31 -14.49 -13.72
N TRP A 125 6.53 -14.06 -13.92
CA TRP A 125 7.65 -14.47 -13.10
C TRP A 125 8.59 -13.29 -12.81
N SER A 126 9.02 -13.18 -11.56
CA SER A 126 10.10 -12.30 -11.11
C SER A 126 10.80 -12.96 -9.93
N PRO A 127 12.12 -12.75 -9.74
CA PRO A 127 12.83 -13.25 -8.56
C PRO A 127 12.22 -12.77 -7.23
N VAL A 128 11.53 -11.64 -7.23
CA VAL A 128 10.88 -11.09 -6.03
C VAL A 128 9.82 -12.03 -5.43
N GLN A 129 9.25 -12.94 -6.23
CA GLN A 129 8.26 -13.92 -5.76
C GLN A 129 8.79 -14.85 -4.66
N TYR A 130 10.12 -15.03 -4.58
CA TYR A 130 10.75 -15.84 -3.53
C TYR A 130 10.85 -15.10 -2.19
N VAL A 131 10.65 -13.77 -2.20
CA VAL A 131 10.63 -12.93 -0.99
C VAL A 131 9.19 -12.53 -0.63
N TYR A 132 8.40 -12.14 -1.63
CA TYR A 132 7.02 -11.69 -1.47
C TYR A 132 6.08 -12.61 -2.23
N LYS A 133 5.20 -13.31 -1.51
CA LYS A 133 4.16 -14.16 -2.12
C LYS A 133 3.22 -13.34 -3.00
N GLN A 134 2.80 -12.18 -2.48
CA GLN A 134 1.98 -11.21 -3.20
C GLN A 134 2.91 -10.11 -3.74
N TRP A 135 3.38 -10.26 -4.95
CA TRP A 135 4.37 -9.34 -5.51
C TRP A 135 3.87 -8.46 -6.64
N ALA A 136 2.77 -8.79 -7.30
CA ALA A 136 2.16 -7.97 -8.36
C ALA A 136 0.74 -8.42 -8.69
N GLY A 137 -0.19 -7.47 -8.89
CA GLY A 137 -1.58 -7.72 -9.27
C GLY A 137 -2.48 -8.10 -8.12
N LEU A 138 -3.61 -8.71 -8.43
CA LEU A 138 -4.67 -9.03 -7.49
C LEU A 138 -4.50 -10.44 -6.90
N TYR A 139 -4.63 -10.53 -5.59
CA TYR A 139 -4.73 -11.78 -4.84
C TYR A 139 -5.97 -11.75 -3.96
N GLU A 140 -6.48 -12.93 -3.61
CA GLU A 140 -7.66 -13.09 -2.77
C GLU A 140 -7.43 -14.19 -1.74
N ASN A 141 -7.92 -13.97 -0.53
CA ASN A 141 -8.02 -14.98 0.50
C ASN A 141 -9.22 -14.68 1.41
N MET A 142 -10.12 -15.66 1.56
CA MET A 142 -11.31 -15.60 2.42
C MET A 142 -12.17 -14.33 2.21
N GLY A 143 -12.38 -13.93 0.95
CA GLY A 143 -13.16 -12.74 0.59
C GLY A 143 -12.46 -11.41 0.85
N ARG A 144 -11.18 -11.43 1.15
CA ARG A 144 -10.32 -10.25 1.29
C ARG A 144 -9.36 -10.17 0.11
N TYR A 145 -9.19 -8.99 -0.41
CA TYR A 145 -8.36 -8.77 -1.59
C TYR A 145 -7.15 -7.92 -1.26
N ILE A 146 -6.03 -8.22 -1.90
CA ILE A 146 -4.88 -7.32 -1.98
C ILE A 146 -4.52 -7.09 -3.44
N TYR A 147 -4.32 -5.83 -3.81
CA TYR A 147 -3.72 -5.46 -5.08
C TYR A 147 -2.33 -4.88 -4.84
N VAL A 148 -1.32 -5.50 -5.44
CA VAL A 148 0.07 -5.05 -5.36
C VAL A 148 0.46 -4.40 -6.69
N ASN A 149 0.61 -3.07 -6.67
CA ASN A 149 1.01 -2.28 -7.81
C ASN A 149 2.54 -2.23 -7.92
N ARG A 150 3.07 -2.41 -9.11
CA ARG A 150 4.52 -2.40 -9.38
C ARG A 150 5.10 -1.00 -9.53
N GLY A 151 4.24 0.02 -9.54
CA GLY A 151 4.64 1.40 -9.73
C GLY A 151 5.13 1.72 -11.14
N PHE A 152 5.40 2.99 -11.37
CA PHE A 152 5.94 3.50 -12.65
C PHE A 152 7.34 4.12 -12.51
N GLY A 153 7.82 4.30 -11.29
CA GLY A 153 9.18 4.71 -10.99
C GLY A 153 10.21 3.59 -11.12
N PHE A 154 11.39 3.82 -10.59
CA PHE A 154 12.45 2.83 -10.48
C PHE A 154 13.03 2.78 -9.07
N HIS A 155 13.65 1.63 -8.76
CA HIS A 155 14.40 1.38 -7.54
C HIS A 155 15.70 0.67 -7.92
N ALA A 156 16.80 1.00 -7.30
CA ALA A 156 18.13 0.46 -7.51
C ALA A 156 18.77 0.78 -8.88
N PHE A 157 18.10 0.55 -10.01
CA PHE A 157 18.62 0.91 -11.34
C PHE A 157 17.53 1.62 -12.19
N PRO A 158 17.91 2.57 -13.05
CA PRO A 158 16.96 3.38 -13.83
C PRO A 158 16.45 2.61 -15.06
N GLY A 159 15.70 1.54 -14.85
CA GLY A 159 15.14 0.74 -15.94
C GLY A 159 14.28 -0.40 -15.45
N ARG A 160 13.61 -1.06 -16.40
CA ARG A 160 12.81 -2.26 -16.16
C ARG A 160 13.06 -3.27 -17.27
N VAL A 161 13.19 -4.54 -16.94
CA VAL A 161 13.41 -5.64 -17.87
C VAL A 161 12.30 -6.66 -17.69
N GLY A 162 11.41 -6.76 -18.68
CA GLY A 162 10.30 -7.71 -18.70
C GLY A 162 9.16 -7.46 -17.71
N ILE A 163 9.34 -6.51 -16.79
CA ILE A 163 8.31 -6.05 -15.85
C ILE A 163 8.01 -4.59 -16.15
N MET A 164 6.88 -4.34 -16.81
CA MET A 164 6.49 -3.00 -17.25
C MET A 164 6.03 -2.10 -16.08
N PRO A 165 6.15 -0.77 -16.22
CA PRO A 165 5.53 0.17 -15.29
C PRO A 165 4.01 0.03 -15.29
N GLU A 166 3.38 0.37 -14.17
CA GLU A 166 1.95 0.13 -13.97
C GLU A 166 1.25 1.32 -13.35
N ILE A 167 0.11 1.69 -13.96
CA ILE A 167 -0.91 2.55 -13.36
C ILE A 167 -2.21 1.73 -13.33
N THR A 168 -2.78 1.56 -12.14
CA THR A 168 -3.96 0.73 -11.93
C THR A 168 -5.20 1.57 -11.73
N VAL A 169 -6.26 1.26 -12.48
CA VAL A 169 -7.59 1.83 -12.27
C VAL A 169 -8.51 0.75 -11.68
N ILE A 170 -9.06 1.02 -10.49
CA ILE A 170 -9.95 0.11 -9.79
C ILE A 170 -11.36 0.70 -9.78
N THR A 171 -12.32 -0.04 -10.31
CA THR A 171 -13.74 0.35 -10.26
C THR A 171 -14.45 -0.46 -9.17
N LEU A 172 -14.94 0.22 -8.16
CA LEU A 172 -15.80 -0.37 -7.13
C LEU A 172 -17.26 -0.33 -7.60
N LYS A 173 -17.96 -1.45 -7.46
CA LYS A 173 -19.38 -1.53 -7.77
C LYS A 173 -20.13 -2.06 -6.55
N LYS A 174 -21.21 -1.37 -6.18
CA LYS A 174 -22.13 -1.86 -5.17
C LYS A 174 -22.89 -3.06 -5.75
N ARG A 175 -22.92 -4.15 -4.99
CA ARG A 175 -23.75 -5.30 -5.36
C ARG A 175 -25.21 -4.95 -5.12
N GLU A 176 -26.04 -5.03 -6.13
CA GLU A 176 -27.49 -4.94 -5.97
C GLU A 176 -27.97 -6.10 -5.08
N LYS A 177 -28.81 -5.81 -4.10
CA LYS A 177 -29.48 -6.87 -3.37
C LYS A 177 -30.39 -7.58 -4.36
N VAL A 178 -30.09 -8.84 -4.65
CA VAL A 178 -31.06 -9.71 -5.30
C VAL A 178 -32.23 -9.86 -4.31
N ALA A 179 -33.38 -9.37 -4.70
CA ALA A 179 -34.61 -9.45 -3.92
C ALA A 179 -35.06 -10.91 -3.80
#